data_aeee7ff710053a8596f139ce2a6754dd
#
_entry.id   aeee7ff710053a8596f139ce2a6754dd
#
_cell.length_a   1.000
_cell.length_b   1.000
_cell.length_c   1.000
_cell.angle_alpha   90.00
_cell.angle_beta   90.00
_cell.angle_gamma   90.00
#
_symmetry.space_group_name_H-M   'P 1'
#
loop_
_entity.id
_entity.type
_entity.pdbx_description
1 polymer ?
#
loop_
_entity_poly.entity_id
_entity_poly.type
_entity_poly.pdbx_seq_one_letter_code
_entity_poly.pdbx_strand_id
1 'polypeptide(L)'
;MTAVETPVPGRLSDAGLDAIEAESIFIMREVAAEFERPALLFSGGKDSIVLLRLAEKAFWPARFPFTVMHVDTGHNFPEVLEFRDRRIAELGARLVVASVQDAIDAGEIVEERGPRASRNRL
;
A
#
# COMPACT_ATOMS: atom_id res chain seq x y z
N MET A 1 -36.92 9.75 -11.19
CA MET A 1 -36.44 10.91 -10.42
C MET A 1 -35.45 10.43 -9.39
N THR A 2 -34.22 10.85 -9.52
CA THR A 2 -33.16 10.49 -8.59
C THR A 2 -33.22 11.39 -7.36
N ALA A 3 -33.20 10.81 -6.17
CA ALA A 3 -33.08 11.57 -4.95
C ALA A 3 -31.70 12.21 -4.88
N VAL A 4 -31.65 13.51 -4.58
CA VAL A 4 -30.40 14.21 -4.34
C VAL A 4 -29.98 13.94 -2.90
N GLU A 5 -28.93 13.17 -2.72
CA GLU A 5 -28.36 12.97 -1.40
C GLU A 5 -27.64 14.23 -0.94
N THR A 6 -27.94 14.68 0.28
CA THR A 6 -27.20 15.76 0.90
C THR A 6 -25.87 15.19 1.42
N PRO A 7 -24.73 15.71 0.96
CA PRO A 7 -23.44 15.17 1.45
C PRO A 7 -23.30 15.37 2.95
N VAL A 8 -22.88 14.31 3.63
CA VAL A 8 -22.52 14.39 5.04
C VAL A 8 -21.16 15.08 5.16
N PRO A 9 -20.98 16.05 6.07
CA PRO A 9 -19.68 16.69 6.27
C PRO A 9 -18.57 15.66 6.48
N GLY A 10 -17.48 15.77 5.72
CA GLY A 10 -16.35 14.86 5.77
C GLY A 10 -16.51 13.58 4.93
N ARG A 11 -17.65 13.38 4.26
CA ARG A 11 -17.85 12.28 3.32
C ARG A 11 -17.85 12.78 1.89
N LEU A 12 -17.19 12.00 1.02
CA LEU A 12 -17.26 12.19 -0.42
C LEU A 12 -18.53 11.54 -0.96
N SER A 13 -19.14 12.15 -1.99
CA SER A 13 -20.20 11.51 -2.77
C SER A 13 -19.63 10.32 -3.57
N ASP A 14 -20.51 9.42 -4.02
CA ASP A 14 -20.09 8.30 -4.89
C ASP A 14 -19.39 8.80 -6.15
N ALA A 15 -19.90 9.89 -6.75
CA ALA A 15 -19.26 10.51 -7.91
C ALA A 15 -17.88 11.07 -7.58
N GLY A 16 -17.70 11.64 -6.37
CA GLY A 16 -16.40 12.11 -5.90
C GLY A 16 -15.41 10.98 -5.67
N LEU A 17 -15.86 9.86 -5.10
CA LEU A 17 -15.04 8.67 -4.92
C LEU A 17 -14.62 8.06 -6.26
N ASP A 18 -15.54 7.95 -7.21
CA ASP A 18 -15.25 7.45 -8.55
C ASP A 18 -14.22 8.33 -9.27
N ALA A 19 -14.30 9.63 -9.11
CA ALA A 19 -13.33 10.55 -9.69
C ALA A 19 -11.95 10.39 -9.09
N ILE A 20 -11.85 10.22 -7.76
CA ILE A 20 -10.58 9.98 -7.08
C ILE A 20 -9.99 8.63 -7.48
N GLU A 21 -10.81 7.59 -7.59
CA GLU A 21 -10.37 6.28 -8.05
C GLU A 21 -9.82 6.36 -9.48
N ALA A 22 -10.53 7.02 -10.39
CA ALA A 22 -10.10 7.19 -11.77
C ALA A 22 -8.78 7.94 -11.88
N GLU A 23 -8.61 9.00 -11.10
CA GLU A 23 -7.36 9.77 -11.04
C GLU A 23 -6.21 8.92 -10.50
N SER A 24 -6.46 8.16 -9.44
CA SER A 24 -5.45 7.27 -8.85
C SER A 24 -4.99 6.21 -9.85
N ILE A 25 -5.92 5.60 -10.56
CA ILE A 25 -5.61 4.61 -11.61
C ILE A 25 -4.79 5.25 -12.73
N PHE A 26 -5.14 6.46 -13.14
CA PHE A 26 -4.39 7.20 -14.16
C PHE A 26 -2.95 7.45 -13.71
N ILE A 27 -2.76 7.92 -12.48
CA ILE A 27 -1.42 8.17 -11.91
C ILE A 27 -0.60 6.88 -11.86
N MET A 28 -1.19 5.77 -11.45
CA MET A 28 -0.48 4.47 -11.40
C MET A 28 -0.05 4.01 -12.78
N ARG A 29 -0.88 4.20 -13.80
CA ARG A 29 -0.52 3.89 -15.18
C ARG A 29 0.60 4.76 -15.70
N GLU A 30 0.61 6.05 -15.34
CA GLU A 30 1.69 6.99 -15.69
C GLU A 30 3.01 6.56 -15.04
N VAL A 31 2.99 6.21 -13.76
CA VAL A 31 4.18 5.75 -13.04
C VAL A 31 4.74 4.47 -13.68
N ALA A 32 3.88 3.52 -14.01
CA ALA A 32 4.31 2.28 -14.65
C ALA A 32 4.89 2.50 -16.04
N ALA A 33 4.40 3.51 -16.78
CA ALA A 33 4.91 3.86 -18.10
C ALA A 33 6.25 4.60 -18.04
N GLU A 34 6.47 5.41 -17.00
CA GLU A 34 7.66 6.25 -16.85
C GLU A 34 8.86 5.50 -16.26
N PHE A 35 8.64 4.52 -15.41
CA PHE A 35 9.69 3.84 -14.65
C PHE A 35 9.80 2.37 -15.04
N GLU A 36 11.04 1.89 -15.20
CA GLU A 36 11.30 0.48 -15.55
C GLU A 36 10.95 -0.47 -14.42
N ARG A 37 11.16 -0.06 -13.17
CA ARG A 37 10.97 -0.88 -11.98
C ARG A 37 10.17 -0.15 -10.91
N PRO A 38 8.88 0.12 -11.17
CA PRO A 38 8.06 0.80 -10.18
C PRO A 38 7.82 -0.10 -8.98
N ALA A 39 7.73 0.49 -7.79
CA ALA A 39 7.46 -0.23 -6.56
C ALA A 39 6.31 0.43 -5.80
N LEU A 40 5.52 -0.40 -5.11
CA LEU A 40 4.50 0.05 -4.17
C LEU A 40 4.93 -0.31 -2.76
N LEU A 41 4.82 0.65 -1.84
CA LEU A 41 5.05 0.39 -0.43
C LEU A 41 3.79 -0.19 0.20
N PHE A 42 3.98 -1.28 0.94
CA PHE A 42 2.94 -1.91 1.74
C PHE A 42 3.29 -1.77 3.21
N SER A 43 2.45 -1.09 3.98
CA SER A 43 2.65 -0.89 5.42
C SER A 43 1.76 -1.77 6.29
N GLY A 44 0.76 -2.43 5.70
CA GLY A 44 -0.24 -3.22 6.41
C GLY A 44 -1.44 -2.39 6.89
N GLY A 45 -1.41 -1.08 6.71
CA GLY A 45 -2.54 -0.20 7.03
C GLY A 45 -3.60 -0.20 5.94
N LYS A 46 -4.73 0.44 6.24
CA LYS A 46 -5.88 0.55 5.32
C LYS A 46 -5.50 1.14 3.97
N ASP A 47 -4.67 2.18 3.98
CA ASP A 47 -4.27 2.87 2.75
C ASP A 47 -3.45 1.95 1.83
N SER A 48 -2.60 1.11 2.41
CA SER A 48 -1.83 0.13 1.64
C SER A 48 -2.71 -0.90 0.96
N ILE A 49 -3.76 -1.35 1.65
CA ILE A 49 -4.72 -2.32 1.13
C ILE A 49 -5.49 -1.72 -0.05
N VAL A 50 -5.95 -0.48 0.10
CA VAL A 50 -6.64 0.26 -0.95
C VAL A 50 -5.72 0.47 -2.14
N LEU A 51 -4.47 0.83 -1.90
CA LEU A 51 -3.47 1.07 -2.94
C LEU A 51 -3.21 -0.18 -3.78
N LEU A 52 -3.09 -1.35 -3.15
CA LEU A 52 -2.96 -2.63 -3.86
C LEU A 52 -4.17 -2.91 -4.75
N ARG A 53 -5.38 -2.66 -4.24
CA ARG A 53 -6.60 -2.88 -5.00
C ARG A 53 -6.71 -1.94 -6.19
N LEU A 54 -6.35 -0.67 -6.02
CA LEU A 54 -6.36 0.31 -7.10
C LEU A 54 -5.34 -0.07 -8.18
N ALA A 55 -4.15 -0.50 -7.79
CA ALA A 55 -3.12 -0.95 -8.72
C ALA A 55 -3.59 -2.20 -9.49
N GLU A 56 -4.24 -3.15 -8.82
CA GLU A 56 -4.83 -4.31 -9.48
C GLU A 56 -5.86 -3.88 -10.53
N LYS A 57 -6.78 -3.01 -10.18
CA LYS A 57 -7.79 -2.48 -11.11
C LYS A 57 -7.16 -1.75 -12.29
N ALA A 58 -6.07 -1.02 -12.05
CA ALA A 58 -5.42 -0.23 -13.08
C ALA A 58 -4.86 -1.08 -14.22
N PHE A 59 -4.44 -2.31 -13.94
CA PHE A 59 -3.72 -3.16 -14.88
C PHE A 59 -4.44 -4.47 -15.24
N TRP A 60 -5.50 -4.81 -14.52
CA TRP A 60 -6.26 -6.01 -14.86
C TRP A 60 -6.83 -5.94 -16.29
N PRO A 61 -6.76 -6.97 -17.11
CA PRO A 61 -6.18 -8.31 -16.86
C PRO A 61 -4.69 -8.43 -17.22
N ALA A 62 -4.00 -7.33 -17.45
CA ALA A 62 -2.57 -7.34 -17.73
C ALA A 62 -1.75 -7.71 -16.50
N ARG A 63 -0.47 -8.02 -16.71
CA ARG A 63 0.45 -8.34 -15.64
C ARG A 63 0.61 -7.15 -14.68
N PHE A 64 0.60 -7.44 -13.38
CA PHE A 64 0.85 -6.43 -12.34
C PHE A 64 2.30 -5.94 -12.44
N PRO A 65 2.53 -4.65 -12.72
CA PRO A 65 3.87 -4.17 -13.05
C PRO A 65 4.72 -3.79 -11.83
N PHE A 66 4.12 -3.71 -10.66
CA PHE A 66 4.80 -3.21 -9.47
C PHE A 66 5.46 -4.33 -8.67
N THR A 67 6.66 -4.04 -8.14
CA THR A 67 7.20 -4.79 -7.02
C THR A 67 6.59 -4.23 -5.75
N VAL A 68 6.13 -5.07 -4.85
CA VAL A 68 5.59 -4.64 -3.55
C VAL A 68 6.71 -4.71 -2.53
N MET A 69 6.95 -3.60 -1.85
CA MET A 69 7.97 -3.49 -0.81
C MET A 69 7.28 -3.32 0.54
N HIS A 70 7.61 -4.18 1.48
CA HIS A 70 7.13 -4.11 2.85
C HIS A 70 8.30 -3.88 3.79
N VAL A 71 8.22 -2.80 4.59
CA VAL A 71 9.16 -2.55 5.67
C VAL A 71 8.59 -3.22 6.92
N ASP A 72 9.20 -4.35 7.30
CA ASP A 72 8.77 -5.12 8.45
C ASP A 72 9.39 -4.53 9.71
N THR A 73 8.56 -3.91 10.56
CA THR A 73 8.97 -3.31 11.82
C THR A 73 9.09 -4.34 12.96
N GLY A 74 8.64 -5.58 12.71
CA GLY A 74 8.56 -6.62 13.74
C GLY A 74 7.34 -6.48 14.66
N HIS A 75 6.49 -5.47 14.43
CA HIS A 75 5.31 -5.18 15.25
C HIS A 75 3.99 -5.42 14.50
N ASN A 76 4.04 -6.06 13.34
CA ASN A 76 2.84 -6.37 12.58
C ASN A 76 2.13 -7.60 13.15
N PHE A 77 0.79 -7.57 13.12
CA PHE A 77 0.00 -8.73 13.48
C PHE A 77 0.17 -9.86 12.45
N PRO A 78 0.12 -11.13 12.88
CA PRO A 78 0.22 -12.27 11.95
C PRO A 78 -0.80 -12.22 10.81
N GLU A 79 -2.01 -11.73 11.06
CA GLU A 79 -3.08 -11.59 10.07
C GLU A 79 -2.71 -10.65 8.94
N VAL A 80 -1.94 -9.60 9.25
CA VAL A 80 -1.45 -8.63 8.27
C VAL A 80 -0.43 -9.31 7.34
N LEU A 81 0.47 -10.10 7.89
CA LEU A 81 1.48 -10.82 7.11
C LEU A 81 0.84 -11.89 6.22
N GLU A 82 -0.15 -12.61 6.74
CA GLU A 82 -0.92 -13.60 5.96
C GLU A 82 -1.67 -12.93 4.81
N PHE A 83 -2.33 -11.81 5.09
CA PHE A 83 -3.02 -11.03 4.07
C PHE A 83 -2.04 -10.57 2.98
N ARG A 84 -0.89 -10.03 3.37
CA ARG A 84 0.16 -9.61 2.45
C ARG A 84 0.57 -10.75 1.52
N ASP A 85 0.93 -11.90 2.08
CA ASP A 85 1.42 -13.03 1.32
C ASP A 85 0.37 -13.56 0.35
N ARG A 86 -0.88 -13.64 0.80
CA ARG A 86 -2.01 -14.08 -0.04
C ARG A 86 -2.24 -13.12 -1.20
N ARG A 87 -2.27 -11.81 -0.94
CA ARG A 87 -2.51 -10.81 -1.99
C ARG A 87 -1.36 -10.78 -3.00
N ILE A 88 -0.13 -10.90 -2.54
CA ILE A 88 1.03 -10.94 -3.43
C ILE A 88 0.95 -12.16 -4.37
N ALA A 89 0.57 -13.31 -3.83
CA ALA A 89 0.37 -14.51 -4.65
C ALA A 89 -0.76 -14.34 -5.66
N GLU A 90 -1.90 -13.77 -5.25
CA GLU A 90 -3.04 -13.52 -6.13
C GLU A 90 -2.69 -12.56 -7.27
N LEU A 91 -1.87 -11.55 -7.00
CA LEU A 91 -1.44 -10.55 -7.98
C LEU A 91 -0.30 -11.07 -8.87
N GLY A 92 0.35 -12.14 -8.51
CA GLY A 92 1.56 -12.61 -9.19
C GLY A 92 2.70 -11.60 -9.09
N ALA A 93 2.73 -10.80 -8.03
CA ALA A 93 3.70 -9.75 -7.83
C ALA A 93 4.94 -10.26 -7.11
N ARG A 94 6.03 -9.51 -7.24
CA ARG A 94 7.24 -9.73 -6.47
C ARG A 94 7.14 -8.98 -5.15
N LEU A 95 7.49 -9.65 -4.05
CA LEU A 95 7.56 -9.07 -2.72
C LEU A 95 9.01 -8.89 -2.30
N VAL A 96 9.35 -7.70 -1.82
CA VAL A 96 10.63 -7.40 -1.17
C VAL A 96 10.32 -6.97 0.25
N VAL A 97 10.92 -7.65 1.23
CA VAL A 97 10.73 -7.32 2.65
C VAL A 97 12.04 -6.77 3.20
N ALA A 98 11.98 -5.55 3.73
CA ALA A 98 13.08 -4.94 4.48
C ALA A 98 12.74 -5.01 5.96
N SER A 99 13.54 -5.72 6.73
CA SER A 99 13.31 -5.89 8.16
C SER A 99 14.05 -4.83 8.97
N VAL A 100 13.31 -4.10 9.79
CA VAL A 100 13.88 -3.13 10.74
C VAL A 100 14.71 -3.86 11.80
N GLN A 101 14.28 -5.04 12.25
CA GLN A 101 15.03 -5.82 13.22
C GLN A 101 16.39 -6.26 12.66
N ASP A 102 16.45 -6.70 11.42
CA ASP A 102 17.71 -7.06 10.79
C ASP A 102 18.66 -5.86 10.66
N ALA A 103 18.12 -4.68 10.34
CA ALA A 103 18.90 -3.45 10.28
C ALA A 103 19.43 -3.02 11.66
N ILE A 104 18.63 -3.19 12.71
CA ILE A 104 19.07 -2.93 14.10
C ILE A 104 20.19 -3.92 14.49
N ASP A 105 20.00 -5.20 14.20
CA ASP A 105 20.97 -6.26 14.52
C ASP A 105 22.28 -6.07 13.75
N ALA A 106 22.22 -5.55 12.54
CA ALA A 106 23.39 -5.21 11.73
C ALA A 106 24.06 -3.89 12.14
N GLY A 107 23.46 -3.13 13.05
CA GLY A 107 23.99 -1.85 13.49
C GLY A 107 23.79 -0.69 12.51
N GLU A 108 22.95 -0.87 11.49
CA GLU A 108 22.67 0.16 10.48
C GLU A 108 21.77 1.27 11.01
N ILE A 109 20.89 0.94 11.95
CA ILE A 109 19.98 1.87 12.61
C ILE A 109 19.95 1.60 14.10
N VAL A 110 19.58 2.61 14.88
CA VAL A 110 19.46 2.50 16.33
C VAL A 110 18.00 2.53 16.73
N GLU A 111 17.58 1.56 17.53
CA GLU A 111 16.21 1.50 18.02
C GLU A 111 15.98 2.58 19.09
N GLU A 112 14.91 3.37 18.93
CA GLU A 112 14.48 4.32 19.93
C GLU A 112 13.98 3.58 21.18
N ARG A 113 14.23 4.16 22.33
CA ARG A 113 13.75 3.65 23.62
C ARG A 113 12.93 4.71 24.33
N GLY A 114 11.95 4.26 25.10
CA GLY A 114 11.10 5.13 25.89
C GLY A 114 9.62 5.05 25.46
N PRO A 115 8.73 5.80 26.17
CA PRO A 115 7.28 5.66 25.96
C PRO A 115 6.78 6.16 24.61
N ARG A 116 7.57 6.96 23.90
CA ARG A 116 7.23 7.46 22.56
C ARG A 116 8.04 6.82 21.44
N ALA A 117 8.78 5.76 21.75
CA ALA A 117 9.60 5.07 20.78
C ALA A 117 8.72 4.40 19.71
N SER A 118 9.16 4.48 18.46
CA SER A 118 8.46 3.84 17.33
C SER A 118 9.45 3.42 16.26
N ARG A 119 9.35 2.17 15.82
CA ARG A 119 10.12 1.65 14.68
C ARG A 119 9.68 2.27 13.35
N ASN A 120 8.50 2.85 13.30
CA ASN A 120 8.00 3.49 12.08
C ASN A 120 8.77 4.78 11.73
N ARG A 121 9.55 5.32 12.66
CA ARG A 121 10.40 6.49 12.43
C ARG A 121 11.83 6.14 12.00
N LEU A 122 12.15 4.86 12.01
CA LEU A 122 13.46 4.35 11.58
C LEU A 122 13.51 4.17 10.07
#